data_e0ad54d177a513d16791a1a010d286f9
#
_entry.id   e0ad54d177a513d16791a1a010d286f9
#
_cell.length_a   1.000
_cell.length_b   1.000
_cell.length_c   1.000
_cell.angle_alpha   90.00
_cell.angle_beta   90.00
_cell.angle_gamma   90.00
#
_symmetry.space_group_name_H-M   'P 1'
#
loop_
_entity.id
_entity.type
_entity.pdbx_description
1 polymer ?
#
loop_
_entity_poly.entity_id
_entity_poly.type
_entity_poly.pdbx_seq_one_letter_code
_entity_poly.pdbx_strand_id
1 'polypeptide(L)'
;MLRRSRLVGALALALAACHAAERRAASAGGPELLPGLDVYHRPVRTRSAEAQRWFDQGLVLAWAFNHAEARRSFARAAELDPACAMAFWGMAWAAGPNINDPAMDEERSRAAYEASRRTLELTQGTSGVERDLAVALAKRYA
;
A
#
# COMPACT_ATOMS: atom_id res chain seq x y z
N MET A 1 -44.76 22.09 8.45
CA MET A 1 -43.51 21.48 9.03
C MET A 1 -42.66 20.68 8.03
N LEU A 2 -42.93 20.68 6.72
CA LEU A 2 -42.24 19.83 5.72
C LEU A 2 -41.00 20.47 5.01
N ARG A 3 -40.70 21.74 5.27
CA ARG A 3 -39.64 22.44 4.52
C ARG A 3 -38.20 22.26 5.10
N ARG A 4 -38.08 21.91 6.38
CA ARG A 4 -36.77 21.78 7.05
C ARG A 4 -36.03 20.45 6.75
N SER A 5 -36.77 19.36 6.50
CA SER A 5 -36.17 18.05 6.21
C SER A 5 -35.50 17.95 4.82
N ARG A 6 -35.96 18.75 3.84
CA ARG A 6 -35.36 18.76 2.48
C ARG A 6 -34.02 19.49 2.43
N LEU A 7 -33.80 20.49 3.27
CA LEU A 7 -32.54 21.23 3.35
C LEU A 7 -31.43 20.42 4.01
N VAL A 8 -31.73 19.63 5.03
CA VAL A 8 -30.76 18.75 5.71
C VAL A 8 -30.30 17.63 4.78
N GLY A 9 -31.21 17.03 4.01
CA GLY A 9 -30.88 16.01 3.03
C GLY A 9 -29.97 16.52 1.89
N ALA A 10 -30.25 17.73 1.39
CA ALA A 10 -29.45 18.34 0.33
C ALA A 10 -28.02 18.71 0.79
N LEU A 11 -27.88 19.16 2.05
CA LEU A 11 -26.58 19.49 2.62
C LEU A 11 -25.72 18.23 2.86
N ALA A 12 -26.34 17.14 3.31
CA ALA A 12 -25.65 15.85 3.51
C ALA A 12 -25.16 15.24 2.19
N LEU A 13 -25.98 15.34 1.12
CA LEU A 13 -25.59 14.90 -0.22
C LEU A 13 -24.46 15.76 -0.82
N ALA A 14 -24.47 17.07 -0.59
CA ALA A 14 -23.41 17.96 -1.06
C ALA A 14 -22.07 17.69 -0.35
N LEU A 15 -22.11 17.45 0.97
CA LEU A 15 -20.91 17.08 1.73
C LEU A 15 -20.35 15.70 1.30
N ALA A 16 -21.20 14.71 1.06
CA ALA A 16 -20.78 13.41 0.56
C ALA A 16 -20.15 13.51 -0.86
N ALA A 17 -20.71 14.36 -1.73
CA ALA A 17 -20.17 14.61 -3.07
C ALA A 17 -18.82 15.35 -3.02
N CYS A 18 -18.63 16.33 -2.12
CA CYS A 18 -17.35 16.97 -1.90
C CYS A 18 -16.28 15.99 -1.41
N HIS A 19 -16.59 15.17 -0.42
CA HIS A 19 -15.63 14.15 0.06
C HIS A 19 -15.32 13.09 -1.00
N ALA A 20 -16.26 12.73 -1.86
CA ALA A 20 -16.02 11.82 -2.97
C ALA A 20 -15.15 12.46 -4.07
N ALA A 21 -15.35 13.75 -4.34
CA ALA A 21 -14.53 14.52 -5.29
C ALA A 21 -13.09 14.72 -4.78
N GLU A 22 -12.91 15.02 -3.49
CA GLU A 22 -11.60 15.11 -2.84
C GLU A 22 -10.86 13.77 -2.87
N ARG A 23 -11.54 12.66 -2.57
CA ARG A 23 -10.95 11.31 -2.67
C ARG A 23 -10.57 10.96 -4.11
N ARG A 24 -11.37 11.37 -5.08
CA ARG A 24 -11.09 11.16 -6.51
C ARG A 24 -9.93 12.03 -7.01
N ALA A 25 -9.83 13.27 -6.55
CA ALA A 25 -8.71 14.16 -6.86
C ALA A 25 -7.40 13.65 -6.23
N ALA A 26 -7.43 13.18 -4.99
CA ALA A 26 -6.29 12.53 -4.32
C ALA A 26 -5.85 11.25 -5.02
N SER A 27 -6.77 10.53 -5.70
CA SER A 27 -6.45 9.32 -6.47
C SER A 27 -6.02 9.59 -7.93
N ALA A 28 -6.23 10.80 -8.44
CA ALA A 28 -5.91 11.16 -9.83
C ALA A 28 -4.45 11.63 -10.02
N GLY A 29 -3.75 11.98 -8.93
CA GLY A 29 -2.29 12.16 -8.94
C GLY A 29 -1.61 10.80 -8.78
N GLY A 30 -0.61 10.49 -9.62
CA GLY A 30 0.26 9.34 -9.39
C GLY A 30 0.91 9.40 -8.00
N PRO A 31 1.54 8.30 -7.53
CA PRO A 31 2.22 8.32 -6.26
C PRO A 31 3.33 9.39 -6.25
N GLU A 32 3.47 10.11 -5.15
CA GLU A 32 4.45 11.18 -4.96
C GLU A 32 5.34 10.86 -3.76
N LEU A 33 6.64 11.20 -3.85
CA LEU A 33 7.53 11.17 -2.69
C LEU A 33 7.22 12.37 -1.79
N LEU A 34 6.66 12.06 -0.64
CA LEU A 34 6.21 13.07 0.33
C LEU A 34 7.40 13.62 1.13
N PRO A 35 7.54 14.94 1.26
CA PRO A 35 8.60 15.55 2.06
C PRO A 35 8.45 15.14 3.54
N GLY A 36 9.57 14.88 4.19
CA GLY A 36 9.61 14.53 5.62
C GLY A 36 9.34 13.05 5.94
N LEU A 37 9.12 12.18 4.94
CA LEU A 37 9.02 10.73 5.14
C LEU A 37 10.34 9.97 4.89
N ASP A 38 11.42 10.69 4.63
CA ASP A 38 12.78 10.17 4.45
C ASP A 38 13.55 9.95 5.77
N VAL A 39 12.83 9.96 6.89
CA VAL A 39 13.37 9.81 8.25
C VAL A 39 13.78 8.39 8.60
N TYR A 40 13.32 7.40 7.84
CA TYR A 40 13.60 5.99 8.07
C TYR A 40 14.14 5.35 6.80
N HIS A 41 15.26 4.65 6.93
CA HIS A 41 15.88 3.92 5.84
C HIS A 41 16.11 2.45 6.22
N ARG A 42 15.55 1.55 5.43
CA ARG A 42 15.79 0.12 5.51
C ARG A 42 16.35 -0.40 4.19
N PRO A 43 17.64 -0.68 4.09
CA PRO A 43 18.25 -1.20 2.87
C PRO A 43 17.56 -2.48 2.40
N VAL A 44 17.24 -2.54 1.11
CA VAL A 44 16.71 -3.73 0.42
C VAL A 44 17.52 -4.01 -0.84
N ARG A 45 17.43 -5.23 -1.34
CA ARG A 45 18.07 -5.59 -2.61
C ARG A 45 17.37 -4.91 -3.77
N THR A 46 17.93 -3.80 -4.20
CA THR A 46 17.50 -3.07 -5.39
C THR A 46 18.71 -2.41 -6.06
N ARG A 47 18.66 -2.24 -7.39
CA ARG A 47 19.62 -1.45 -8.15
C ARG A 47 19.17 -0.02 -8.37
N SER A 48 17.96 0.33 -7.98
CA SER A 48 17.36 1.63 -8.14
C SER A 48 17.32 2.39 -6.82
N ALA A 49 18.11 3.45 -6.71
CA ALA A 49 18.05 4.34 -5.54
C ALA A 49 16.65 4.97 -5.38
N GLU A 50 15.94 5.19 -6.48
CA GLU A 50 14.58 5.71 -6.45
C GLU A 50 13.60 4.65 -5.93
N ALA A 51 13.71 3.38 -6.36
CA ALA A 51 12.92 2.27 -5.81
C ALA A 51 13.14 2.11 -4.30
N GLN A 52 14.38 2.28 -3.83
CA GLN A 52 14.68 2.28 -2.39
C GLN A 52 13.93 3.38 -1.64
N ARG A 53 13.92 4.61 -2.17
CA ARG A 53 13.19 5.73 -1.53
C ARG A 53 11.67 5.48 -1.48
N TRP A 54 11.11 4.92 -2.53
CA TRP A 54 9.69 4.55 -2.56
C TRP A 54 9.37 3.42 -1.59
N PHE A 55 10.27 2.45 -1.45
CA PHE A 55 10.14 1.39 -0.45
C PHE A 55 10.16 1.95 0.97
N ASP A 56 11.11 2.83 1.28
CA ASP A 56 11.23 3.46 2.60
C ASP A 56 9.97 4.27 2.94
N GLN A 57 9.47 5.08 2.00
CA GLN A 57 8.20 5.79 2.19
C GLN A 57 7.04 4.82 2.44
N GLY A 58 6.96 3.73 1.69
CA GLY A 58 5.94 2.70 1.89
C GLY A 58 5.96 2.13 3.30
N LEU A 59 7.15 1.89 3.88
CA LEU A 59 7.29 1.43 5.26
C LEU A 59 6.79 2.46 6.27
N VAL A 60 7.19 3.72 6.14
CA VAL A 60 6.75 4.80 7.04
C VAL A 60 5.22 4.93 7.02
N LEU A 61 4.64 4.95 5.81
CA LEU A 61 3.19 5.06 5.64
C LEU A 61 2.43 3.84 6.21
N ALA A 62 2.96 2.63 6.04
CA ALA A 62 2.35 1.43 6.58
C ALA A 62 2.37 1.42 8.12
N TRP A 63 3.47 1.84 8.74
CA TRP A 63 3.55 2.02 10.20
C TRP A 63 2.65 3.14 10.71
N ALA A 64 2.41 4.17 9.89
CA ALA A 64 1.45 5.24 10.18
C ALA A 64 -0.02 4.83 9.87
N PHE A 65 -0.30 3.56 9.59
CA PHE A 65 -1.62 3.03 9.24
C PHE A 65 -2.23 3.61 7.95
N ASN A 66 -1.45 4.30 7.12
CA ASN A 66 -1.87 4.74 5.79
C ASN A 66 -1.59 3.65 4.74
N HIS A 67 -2.27 2.52 4.86
CA HIS A 67 -2.02 1.34 4.04
C HIS A 67 -2.30 1.55 2.55
N ALA A 68 -3.23 2.44 2.20
CA ALA A 68 -3.53 2.74 0.80
C ALA A 68 -2.34 3.41 0.10
N GLU A 69 -1.77 4.45 0.70
CA GLU A 69 -0.60 5.14 0.16
C GLU A 69 0.68 4.29 0.28
N ALA A 70 0.80 3.48 1.34
CA ALA A 70 1.88 2.51 1.46
C ALA A 70 1.91 1.54 0.27
N ARG A 71 0.75 0.97 -0.10
CA ARG A 71 0.65 0.08 -1.27
C ARG A 71 1.06 0.78 -2.56
N ARG A 72 0.63 2.04 -2.78
CA ARG A 72 1.03 2.83 -3.95
C ARG A 72 2.54 3.06 -3.99
N SER A 73 3.14 3.37 -2.85
CA SER A 73 4.59 3.56 -2.72
C SER A 73 5.35 2.28 -3.03
N PHE A 74 4.93 1.14 -2.49
CA PHE A 74 5.54 -0.16 -2.80
C PHE A 74 5.33 -0.57 -4.26
N ALA A 75 4.16 -0.33 -4.84
CA ALA A 75 3.90 -0.58 -6.25
C ALA A 75 4.82 0.26 -7.13
N ARG A 76 5.02 1.53 -6.80
CA ARG A 76 5.97 2.38 -7.53
C ARG A 76 7.41 1.88 -7.42
N ALA A 77 7.83 1.39 -6.25
CA ALA A 77 9.13 0.75 -6.10
C ALA A 77 9.28 -0.50 -6.99
N ALA A 78 8.23 -1.32 -7.09
CA ALA A 78 8.21 -2.50 -7.95
C ALA A 78 8.23 -2.17 -9.46
N GLU A 79 7.59 -1.06 -9.87
CA GLU A 79 7.67 -0.55 -11.25
C GLU A 79 9.08 -0.09 -11.62
N LEU A 80 9.77 0.60 -10.69
CA LEU A 80 11.12 1.12 -10.88
C LEU A 80 12.19 0.03 -10.86
N ASP A 81 11.96 -1.02 -10.08
CA ASP A 81 12.81 -2.21 -10.04
C ASP A 81 11.97 -3.48 -9.86
N PRO A 82 11.56 -4.14 -10.95
CA PRO A 82 10.79 -5.39 -10.90
C PRO A 82 11.53 -6.58 -10.26
N ALA A 83 12.83 -6.44 -9.97
CA ALA A 83 13.62 -7.42 -9.24
C ALA A 83 13.68 -7.16 -7.72
N CYS A 84 13.16 -6.01 -7.27
CA CYS A 84 13.08 -5.66 -5.85
C CYS A 84 12.02 -6.52 -5.14
N ALA A 85 12.41 -7.65 -4.58
CA ALA A 85 11.50 -8.58 -3.88
C ALA A 85 10.72 -7.90 -2.74
N MET A 86 11.38 -6.99 -2.02
CA MET A 86 10.80 -6.34 -0.85
C MET A 86 9.72 -5.31 -1.22
N ALA A 87 9.71 -4.80 -2.45
CA ALA A 87 8.60 -3.99 -2.94
C ALA A 87 7.30 -4.82 -3.02
N PHE A 88 7.34 -6.02 -3.57
CA PHE A 88 6.20 -6.95 -3.61
C PHE A 88 5.82 -7.45 -2.20
N TRP A 89 6.81 -7.69 -1.34
CA TRP A 89 6.55 -7.99 0.06
C TRP A 89 5.75 -6.88 0.74
N GLY A 90 6.13 -5.62 0.53
CA GLY A 90 5.44 -4.46 1.07
C GLY A 90 4.01 -4.33 0.55
N MET A 91 3.78 -4.57 -0.75
CA MET A 91 2.44 -4.60 -1.34
C MET A 91 1.54 -5.63 -0.66
N ALA A 92 2.03 -6.87 -0.52
CA ALA A 92 1.28 -7.94 0.12
C ALA A 92 1.04 -7.67 1.61
N TRP A 93 2.06 -7.19 2.32
CA TRP A 93 1.96 -6.88 3.74
C TRP A 93 0.93 -5.77 4.02
N ALA A 94 1.00 -4.66 3.28
CA ALA A 94 0.09 -3.52 3.44
C ALA A 94 -1.33 -3.80 2.91
N ALA A 95 -1.51 -4.79 2.04
CA ALA A 95 -2.83 -5.25 1.61
C ALA A 95 -3.54 -6.14 2.64
N GLY A 96 -2.80 -6.74 3.59
CA GLY A 96 -3.36 -7.65 4.58
C GLY A 96 -4.32 -6.98 5.56
N PRO A 97 -5.12 -7.79 6.29
CA PRO A 97 -6.01 -7.26 7.31
C PRO A 97 -5.21 -6.59 8.42
N ASN A 98 -5.78 -5.53 8.98
CA ASN A 98 -5.19 -4.78 10.08
C ASN A 98 -6.29 -4.40 11.09
N ILE A 99 -5.91 -3.79 12.22
CA ILE A 99 -6.84 -3.48 13.30
C ILE A 99 -7.98 -2.53 12.89
N ASN A 100 -7.72 -1.65 11.90
CA ASN A 100 -8.71 -0.67 11.42
C ASN A 100 -9.53 -1.19 10.22
N ASP A 101 -9.05 -2.27 9.58
CA ASP A 101 -9.66 -2.86 8.39
C ASP A 101 -9.41 -4.39 8.42
N PRO A 102 -10.18 -5.12 9.24
CA PRO A 102 -9.96 -6.55 9.46
C PRO A 102 -10.49 -7.44 8.34
N ALA A 103 -11.35 -6.91 7.45
CA ALA A 103 -11.91 -7.67 6.35
C ALA A 103 -11.08 -7.46 5.06
N MET A 104 -11.04 -8.50 4.25
CA MET A 104 -10.46 -8.44 2.89
C MET A 104 -11.51 -8.90 1.89
N ASP A 105 -11.72 -8.10 0.85
CA ASP A 105 -12.45 -8.57 -0.32
C ASP A 105 -11.62 -9.54 -1.18
N GLU A 106 -12.26 -10.17 -2.14
CA GLU A 106 -11.62 -11.18 -2.99
C GLU A 106 -10.51 -10.57 -3.86
N GLU A 107 -10.71 -9.37 -4.39
CA GLU A 107 -9.72 -8.68 -5.23
C GLU A 107 -8.45 -8.37 -4.44
N ARG A 108 -8.60 -7.81 -3.23
CA ARG A 108 -7.49 -7.50 -2.34
C ARG A 108 -6.76 -8.77 -1.87
N SER A 109 -7.51 -9.83 -1.56
CA SER A 109 -6.94 -11.13 -1.17
C SER A 109 -6.10 -11.73 -2.29
N ARG A 110 -6.60 -11.72 -3.52
CA ARG A 110 -5.88 -12.20 -4.70
C ARG A 110 -4.63 -11.38 -4.96
N ALA A 111 -4.72 -10.05 -4.94
CA ALA A 111 -3.58 -9.17 -5.15
C ALA A 111 -2.48 -9.39 -4.09
N ALA A 112 -2.86 -9.56 -2.82
CA ALA A 112 -1.92 -9.86 -1.74
C ALA A 112 -1.24 -11.23 -1.92
N TYR A 113 -2.01 -12.24 -2.30
CA TYR A 113 -1.48 -13.57 -2.61
C TYR A 113 -0.47 -13.51 -3.77
N GLU A 114 -0.83 -12.90 -4.90
CA GLU A 114 0.04 -12.76 -6.07
C GLU A 114 1.35 -12.03 -5.73
N ALA A 115 1.27 -10.93 -4.99
CA ALA A 115 2.44 -10.20 -4.54
C ALA A 115 3.32 -11.03 -3.58
N SER A 116 2.73 -11.80 -2.67
CA SER A 116 3.47 -12.69 -1.77
C SER A 116 4.18 -13.81 -2.54
N ARG A 117 3.53 -14.39 -3.55
CA ARG A 117 4.12 -15.39 -4.44
C ARG A 117 5.29 -14.81 -5.23
N ARG A 118 5.12 -13.59 -5.76
CA ARG A 118 6.19 -12.90 -6.48
C ARG A 118 7.41 -12.64 -5.59
N THR A 119 7.20 -12.28 -4.33
CA THR A 119 8.28 -12.13 -3.36
C THR A 119 9.06 -13.44 -3.16
N LEU A 120 8.35 -14.57 -3.01
CA LEU A 120 8.98 -15.88 -2.88
C LEU A 120 9.83 -16.25 -4.09
N GLU A 121 9.32 -16.02 -5.29
CA GLU A 121 10.04 -16.28 -6.54
C GLU A 121 11.34 -15.48 -6.62
N LEU A 122 11.27 -14.16 -6.37
CA LEU A 122 12.42 -13.26 -6.44
C LEU A 122 13.48 -13.53 -5.36
N THR A 123 13.09 -14.17 -4.25
CA THR A 123 14.00 -14.55 -3.17
C THR A 123 14.43 -16.02 -3.23
N GLN A 124 14.00 -16.77 -4.27
CA GLN A 124 14.41 -18.17 -4.43
C GLN A 124 15.93 -18.30 -4.57
N GLY A 125 16.50 -19.26 -3.85
CA GLY A 125 17.95 -19.48 -3.85
C GLY A 125 18.78 -18.43 -3.10
N THR A 126 18.13 -17.44 -2.49
CA THR A 126 18.80 -16.47 -1.60
C THR A 126 18.67 -16.88 -0.13
N SER A 127 19.44 -16.24 0.73
CA SER A 127 19.39 -16.40 2.18
C SER A 127 19.32 -15.05 2.88
N GLY A 128 18.99 -15.06 4.17
CA GLY A 128 18.94 -13.88 5.03
C GLY A 128 17.53 -13.30 5.17
N VAL A 129 17.47 -12.13 5.81
CA VAL A 129 16.23 -11.54 6.35
C VAL A 129 15.13 -11.35 5.28
N GLU A 130 15.47 -10.95 4.06
CA GLU A 130 14.48 -10.77 2.99
C GLU A 130 13.80 -12.10 2.62
N ARG A 131 14.59 -13.19 2.56
CA ARG A 131 14.04 -14.53 2.32
C ARG A 131 13.16 -15.00 3.47
N ASP A 132 13.57 -14.77 4.71
CA ASP A 132 12.83 -15.17 5.90
C ASP A 132 11.49 -14.42 5.97
N LEU A 133 11.50 -13.11 5.67
CA LEU A 133 10.30 -12.29 5.59
C LEU A 133 9.35 -12.74 4.47
N ALA A 134 9.90 -13.13 3.30
CA ALA A 134 9.12 -13.66 2.19
C ALA A 134 8.40 -14.96 2.57
N VAL A 135 9.12 -15.89 3.20
CA VAL A 135 8.57 -17.17 3.66
C VAL A 135 7.50 -16.98 4.75
N ALA A 136 7.76 -16.07 5.70
CA ALA A 136 6.81 -15.76 6.77
C ALA A 136 5.51 -15.15 6.22
N LEU A 137 5.63 -14.19 5.28
CA LEU A 137 4.47 -13.52 4.69
C LEU A 137 3.63 -14.48 3.84
N ALA A 138 4.27 -15.39 3.09
CA ALA A 138 3.56 -16.35 2.26
C ALA A 138 2.64 -17.29 3.05
N LYS A 139 2.98 -17.58 4.31
CA LYS A 139 2.12 -18.38 5.21
C LYS A 139 0.82 -17.67 5.60
N ARG A 140 0.78 -16.33 5.45
CA ARG A 140 -0.41 -15.54 5.75
C ARG A 140 -1.48 -15.68 4.66
N TYR A 141 -1.06 -16.00 3.44
CA TYR A 141 -1.91 -16.05 2.25
C TYR A 141 -1.96 -17.47 1.63
N ALA A 142 -1.64 -18.50 2.41
CA ALA A 142 -1.68 -19.90 1.98
C ALA A 142 -3.10 -20.49 2.02
#